data_8b52357b36b993f8a3c5ac9a7857df18
#
_entry.id   8b52357b36b993f8a3c5ac9a7857df18
#
_cell.length_a   1.000
_cell.length_b   1.000
_cell.length_c   1.000
_cell.angle_alpha   90.00
_cell.angle_beta   90.00
_cell.angle_gamma   90.00
#
_symmetry.space_group_name_H-M   'P 1'
#
loop_
_entity.id
_entity.type
_entity.pdbx_description
1 polymer ?
#
loop_
_entity_poly.entity_id
_entity_poly.type
_entity_poly.pdbx_seq_one_letter_code
_entity_poly.pdbx_strand_id
1 'polypeptide(L)'
;MKIRDFDYHLPKELIAQSPVEPRDSSRLMVLNKSIEHRRFSDIVGYFEEGDTLVLNDSRVIPAKLTGKKSTGGHVEALIVSKSGTGYECLIRGKHIREGTRLYFGELGATVLEVIKNEGASRYVVKFNCNGSLSDILEKIGDAPLPPYIKQKLEDRSRYQTVYSKEKGSIAAPTAGLHFTNELLRRIKEKGVSIAYVTLHVGIGTFTPVKAENVEDHRMEPEYISISTESAGIINETTGKLVAAGTTTVKALESSCVNGKITAKEGFSRLFIYPLYSFSSGIDAMITNFHLPQSTLLMLVSAFAGRERLFAAYSEAISNSYRFYSFGDAMLIFR
;
A
#
# COMPACT_ATOMS: atom_id res chain seq x y z
N MET A 1 14.10 -10.72 -17.47
CA MET A 1 13.65 -9.31 -17.65
C MET A 1 14.49 -8.42 -16.73
N LYS A 2 14.91 -7.24 -17.19
CA LYS A 2 15.76 -6.34 -16.36
C LYS A 2 14.90 -5.34 -15.60
N ILE A 3 15.33 -4.99 -14.37
CA ILE A 3 14.65 -3.94 -13.57
C ILE A 3 14.64 -2.61 -14.31
N ARG A 4 15.74 -2.26 -15.02
CA ARG A 4 15.83 -1.05 -15.86
C ARG A 4 14.79 -0.96 -16.98
N ASP A 5 14.19 -2.09 -17.39
CA ASP A 5 13.14 -2.11 -18.41
C ASP A 5 11.84 -1.44 -17.89
N PHE A 6 11.75 -1.18 -16.57
CA PHE A 6 10.68 -0.46 -15.89
C PHE A 6 11.09 0.95 -15.46
N ASP A 7 12.15 1.49 -16.07
CA ASP A 7 12.56 2.86 -15.82
C ASP A 7 11.82 3.84 -16.72
N TYR A 8 11.56 5.03 -16.19
CA TYR A 8 11.03 6.16 -16.92
C TYR A 8 11.42 7.47 -16.23
N HIS A 9 11.51 8.55 -16.98
CA HIS A 9 11.82 9.85 -16.41
C HIS A 9 10.59 10.45 -15.72
N LEU A 10 10.67 10.68 -14.41
CA LEU A 10 9.63 11.36 -13.64
C LEU A 10 10.16 12.67 -13.09
N PRO A 11 9.60 13.82 -13.52
CA PRO A 11 9.89 15.12 -12.92
C PRO A 11 9.52 15.14 -11.44
N LYS A 12 10.42 15.59 -10.58
CA LYS A 12 10.24 15.55 -9.12
C LYS A 12 9.06 16.39 -8.64
N GLU A 13 8.74 17.45 -9.34
CA GLU A 13 7.61 18.34 -9.10
C GLU A 13 6.25 17.66 -9.25
N LEU A 14 6.17 16.57 -10.00
CA LEU A 14 4.95 15.79 -10.14
C LEU A 14 4.69 14.85 -8.96
N ILE A 15 5.67 14.68 -8.06
CA ILE A 15 5.50 13.85 -6.86
C ILE A 15 4.64 14.60 -5.83
N ALA A 16 3.42 14.15 -5.63
CA ALA A 16 2.47 14.79 -4.72
C ALA A 16 2.97 14.76 -3.28
N GLN A 17 3.02 15.93 -2.63
CA GLN A 17 3.43 16.07 -1.24
C GLN A 17 2.26 16.13 -0.25
N SER A 18 1.06 16.45 -0.75
CA SER A 18 -0.18 16.55 0.03
C SER A 18 -1.36 15.99 -0.75
N PRO A 19 -2.38 15.44 -0.07
CA PRO A 19 -3.61 15.00 -0.73
C PRO A 19 -4.42 16.18 -1.24
N VAL A 20 -5.26 15.93 -2.25
CA VAL A 20 -6.26 16.92 -2.71
C VAL A 20 -7.48 16.92 -1.79
N GLU A 21 -8.23 18.02 -1.79
CA GLU A 21 -9.47 18.17 -1.04
C GLU A 21 -10.59 18.66 -1.98
N PRO A 22 -11.77 18.00 -2.01
CA PRO A 22 -12.07 16.70 -1.41
C PRO A 22 -11.28 15.55 -2.06
N ARG A 23 -11.28 14.34 -1.41
CA ARG A 23 -10.48 13.18 -1.84
C ARG A 23 -10.76 12.78 -3.30
N ASP A 24 -12.01 12.79 -3.70
CA ASP A 24 -12.51 12.39 -5.03
C ASP A 24 -12.39 13.47 -6.10
N SER A 25 -11.81 14.64 -5.75
CA SER A 25 -11.45 15.67 -6.72
C SER A 25 -10.14 15.41 -7.46
N SER A 26 -9.36 14.37 -7.06
CA SER A 26 -8.17 13.93 -7.79
C SER A 26 -8.52 13.61 -9.25
N ARG A 27 -7.53 13.71 -10.13
CA ARG A 27 -7.72 13.31 -11.53
C ARG A 27 -7.76 11.79 -11.63
N LEU A 28 -8.49 11.31 -12.63
CA LEU A 28 -8.59 9.90 -12.98
C LEU A 28 -8.20 9.73 -14.45
N MET A 29 -7.16 8.96 -14.73
CA MET A 29 -6.87 8.49 -16.07
C MET A 29 -7.52 7.13 -16.27
N VAL A 30 -8.42 7.04 -17.24
CA VAL A 30 -9.04 5.76 -17.60
C VAL A 30 -8.29 5.16 -18.79
N LEU A 31 -7.74 3.99 -18.58
CA LEU A 31 -7.02 3.21 -19.59
C LEU A 31 -7.90 2.04 -20.04
N ASN A 32 -8.59 2.24 -21.14
CA ASN A 32 -9.43 1.26 -21.81
C ASN A 32 -8.98 1.12 -23.27
N LYS A 33 -9.84 1.10 -24.24
CA LYS A 33 -9.52 1.12 -25.68
C LYS A 33 -8.78 2.40 -26.09
N SER A 34 -9.04 3.50 -25.37
CA SER A 34 -8.35 4.78 -25.47
C SER A 34 -8.04 5.31 -24.07
N ILE A 35 -7.20 6.34 -23.98
CA ILE A 35 -6.96 7.07 -22.74
C ILE A 35 -8.05 8.16 -22.62
N GLU A 36 -8.68 8.21 -21.43
CA GLU A 36 -9.63 9.25 -21.07
C GLU A 36 -9.15 10.00 -19.82
N HIS A 37 -9.39 11.30 -19.77
CA HIS A 37 -9.08 12.14 -18.61
C HIS A 37 -10.38 12.54 -17.91
N ARG A 38 -10.48 12.18 -16.63
CA ARG A 38 -11.67 12.37 -15.78
C ARG A 38 -11.25 12.89 -14.39
N ARG A 39 -12.24 13.12 -13.53
CA ARG A 39 -12.06 13.23 -12.08
C ARG A 39 -12.41 11.92 -11.42
N PHE A 40 -11.86 11.65 -10.24
CA PHE A 40 -12.14 10.40 -9.54
C PHE A 40 -13.63 10.27 -9.18
N SER A 41 -14.31 11.38 -8.91
CA SER A 41 -15.77 11.42 -8.70
C SER A 41 -16.59 10.83 -9.86
N ASP A 42 -16.02 10.82 -11.09
CA ASP A 42 -16.69 10.29 -12.29
C ASP A 42 -16.61 8.76 -12.36
N ILE A 43 -15.87 8.11 -11.46
CA ILE A 43 -15.65 6.66 -11.47
C ILE A 43 -16.96 5.87 -11.38
N VAL A 44 -17.99 6.44 -10.74
CA VAL A 44 -19.34 5.86 -10.65
C VAL A 44 -19.89 5.52 -12.04
N GLY A 45 -19.55 6.32 -13.06
CA GLY A 45 -19.98 6.11 -14.46
C GLY A 45 -19.44 4.82 -15.10
N TYR A 46 -18.38 4.22 -14.54
CA TYR A 46 -17.75 3.00 -15.06
C TYR A 46 -18.25 1.72 -14.38
N PHE A 47 -19.11 1.85 -13.38
CA PHE A 47 -19.75 0.74 -12.68
C PHE A 47 -21.18 0.50 -13.19
N GLU A 48 -21.59 -0.76 -13.18
CA GLU A 48 -22.93 -1.23 -13.53
C GLU A 48 -23.46 -2.17 -12.44
N GLU A 49 -24.77 -2.42 -12.46
CA GLU A 49 -25.41 -3.42 -11.58
C GLU A 49 -24.76 -4.79 -11.78
N GLY A 50 -24.50 -5.50 -10.68
CA GLY A 50 -23.83 -6.80 -10.69
C GLY A 50 -22.30 -6.73 -10.66
N ASP A 51 -21.69 -5.55 -10.81
CA ASP A 51 -20.25 -5.37 -10.58
C ASP A 51 -19.91 -5.57 -9.10
N THR A 52 -18.66 -5.95 -8.83
CA THR A 52 -18.12 -6.00 -7.46
C THR A 52 -16.86 -5.14 -7.35
N LEU A 53 -16.87 -4.20 -6.41
CA LEU A 53 -15.70 -3.40 -6.02
C LEU A 53 -15.03 -4.03 -4.80
N VAL A 54 -13.77 -4.44 -4.93
CA VAL A 54 -12.99 -4.99 -3.82
C VAL A 54 -12.03 -3.95 -3.28
N LEU A 55 -12.09 -3.71 -1.97
CA LEU A 55 -11.33 -2.71 -1.23
C LEU A 55 -10.41 -3.35 -0.19
N ASN A 56 -9.21 -2.80 0.01
CA ASN A 56 -8.34 -3.21 1.10
C ASN A 56 -8.63 -2.35 2.34
N ASP A 57 -9.19 -2.94 3.39
CA ASP A 57 -9.61 -2.28 4.62
C ASP A 57 -8.50 -2.15 5.67
N SER A 58 -7.27 -2.45 5.30
CA SER A 58 -6.12 -2.34 6.19
C SER A 58 -5.96 -0.91 6.73
N ARG A 59 -5.71 -0.81 8.06
CA ARG A 59 -5.52 0.45 8.78
C ARG A 59 -4.07 0.64 9.17
N VAL A 60 -3.51 1.79 8.83
CA VAL A 60 -2.14 2.17 9.21
C VAL A 60 -2.06 2.35 10.72
N ILE A 61 -1.07 1.70 11.33
CA ILE A 61 -0.74 1.92 12.74
C ILE A 61 0.27 3.06 12.88
N PRO A 62 0.23 3.87 13.95
CA PRO A 62 1.20 4.93 14.20
C PRO A 62 2.53 4.34 14.70
N ALA A 63 3.17 3.57 13.83
CA ALA A 63 4.34 2.74 14.15
C ALA A 63 5.67 3.50 14.21
N LYS A 64 5.68 4.79 13.85
CA LYS A 64 6.91 5.61 13.88
C LYS A 64 7.01 6.34 15.22
N LEU A 65 8.14 6.13 15.90
CA LEU A 65 8.45 6.75 17.19
C LEU A 65 9.68 7.63 17.05
N THR A 66 9.62 8.82 17.63
CA THR A 66 10.75 9.74 17.72
C THR A 66 11.18 9.90 19.18
N GLY A 67 12.47 9.75 19.46
CA GLY A 67 12.96 9.74 20.83
C GLY A 67 14.46 9.93 20.96
N LYS A 68 15.02 9.49 22.11
CA LYS A 68 16.44 9.62 22.44
C LYS A 68 16.99 8.33 23.02
N LYS A 69 18.29 8.14 22.86
CA LYS A 69 19.04 7.14 23.63
C LYS A 69 19.25 7.61 25.07
N SER A 70 19.57 6.70 25.98
CA SER A 70 20.02 7.05 27.35
C SER A 70 21.21 8.03 27.38
N THR A 71 22.01 8.05 26.31
CA THR A 71 23.15 8.97 26.14
C THR A 71 22.76 10.33 25.51
N GLY A 72 21.46 10.61 25.33
CA GLY A 72 20.95 11.86 24.77
C GLY A 72 20.85 11.91 23.23
N GLY A 73 21.46 10.96 22.51
CA GLY A 73 21.44 10.94 21.04
C GLY A 73 20.03 10.69 20.48
N HIS A 74 19.64 11.47 19.47
CA HIS A 74 18.35 11.35 18.79
C HIS A 74 18.20 10.01 18.07
N VAL A 75 17.00 9.44 18.13
CA VAL A 75 16.62 8.20 17.41
C VAL A 75 15.21 8.30 16.84
N GLU A 76 15.01 7.67 15.70
CA GLU A 76 13.70 7.35 15.16
C GLU A 76 13.58 5.82 15.05
N ALA A 77 12.50 5.26 15.54
CA ALA A 77 12.20 3.84 15.42
C ALA A 77 10.91 3.64 14.63
N LEU A 78 10.93 2.73 13.67
CA LEU A 78 9.75 2.26 12.95
C LEU A 78 9.52 0.81 13.34
N ILE A 79 8.42 0.51 13.99
CA ILE A 79 7.99 -0.84 14.34
C ILE A 79 7.50 -1.52 13.07
N VAL A 80 8.06 -2.69 12.76
CA VAL A 80 7.76 -3.45 11.54
C VAL A 80 6.84 -4.62 11.81
N SER A 81 7.20 -5.47 12.78
CA SER A 81 6.46 -6.68 13.10
C SER A 81 6.74 -7.12 14.55
N LYS A 82 5.90 -8.02 15.06
CA LYS A 82 6.16 -8.69 16.33
C LYS A 82 7.23 -9.78 16.10
N SER A 83 8.21 -9.89 16.99
CA SER A 83 9.29 -10.89 16.92
C SER A 83 9.58 -11.45 18.30
N GLY A 84 9.17 -12.68 18.56
CA GLY A 84 9.32 -13.32 19.85
C GLY A 84 8.73 -12.49 21.00
N THR A 85 9.56 -12.13 21.98
CA THR A 85 9.18 -11.27 23.13
C THR A 85 9.31 -9.78 22.85
N GLY A 86 9.72 -9.38 21.64
CA GLY A 86 9.93 -7.99 21.23
C GLY A 86 9.26 -7.67 19.91
N TYR A 87 9.75 -6.60 19.30
CA TYR A 87 9.30 -6.12 18.01
C TYR A 87 10.49 -5.87 17.10
N GLU A 88 10.40 -6.31 15.87
CA GLU A 88 11.35 -5.95 14.83
C GLU A 88 11.13 -4.49 14.46
N CYS A 89 12.21 -3.72 14.48
CA CYS A 89 12.19 -2.29 14.21
C CYS A 89 13.31 -1.90 13.24
N LEU A 90 13.04 -0.90 12.40
CA LEU A 90 14.09 -0.12 11.76
C LEU A 90 14.42 1.06 12.67
N ILE A 91 15.70 1.24 13.00
CA ILE A 91 16.11 2.36 13.86
C ILE A 91 17.10 3.25 13.10
N ARG A 92 16.75 4.52 12.96
CA ARG A 92 17.66 5.57 12.51
C ARG A 92 18.31 6.22 13.71
N GLY A 93 19.63 6.10 13.82
CA GLY A 93 20.42 6.64 14.92
C GLY A 93 21.88 6.17 14.84
N LYS A 94 22.79 6.87 15.52
CA LYS A 94 24.22 6.49 15.55
C LYS A 94 24.48 5.54 16.71
N HIS A 95 25.37 4.54 16.49
CA HIS A 95 25.86 3.61 17.53
C HIS A 95 24.75 2.88 18.30
N ILE A 96 23.78 2.33 17.56
CA ILE A 96 22.76 1.44 18.13
C ILE A 96 23.32 0.02 18.17
N ARG A 97 23.29 -0.61 19.37
CA ARG A 97 23.77 -1.97 19.63
C ARG A 97 22.89 -2.67 20.64
N GLU A 98 23.06 -3.94 20.80
CA GLU A 98 22.42 -4.72 21.86
C GLU A 98 22.65 -4.08 23.23
N GLY A 99 21.58 -4.07 24.07
CA GLY A 99 21.56 -3.40 25.37
C GLY A 99 21.34 -1.87 25.28
N THR A 100 21.28 -1.26 24.08
CA THR A 100 20.99 0.18 23.97
C THR A 100 19.60 0.48 24.51
N ARG A 101 19.50 1.40 25.48
CA ARG A 101 18.23 1.89 26.02
C ARG A 101 17.74 3.09 25.24
N LEU A 102 16.45 3.05 24.87
CA LEU A 102 15.76 4.07 24.08
C LEU A 102 14.58 4.62 24.89
N TYR A 103 14.24 5.86 24.68
CA TYR A 103 13.14 6.56 25.36
C TYR A 103 12.34 7.35 24.33
N PHE A 104 11.04 7.06 24.26
CA PHE A 104 10.06 7.72 23.39
C PHE A 104 8.99 8.37 24.28
N GLY A 105 9.29 9.59 24.77
CA GLY A 105 8.56 10.16 25.90
C GLY A 105 8.74 9.28 27.15
N GLU A 106 7.64 8.83 27.74
CA GLU A 106 7.62 7.93 28.90
C GLU A 106 7.82 6.44 28.53
N LEU A 107 7.70 6.09 27.24
CA LEU A 107 7.89 4.73 26.79
C LEU A 107 9.37 4.39 26.71
N GLY A 108 9.84 3.56 27.63
CA GLY A 108 11.18 2.99 27.62
C GLY A 108 11.26 1.78 26.68
N ALA A 109 12.42 1.56 26.10
CA ALA A 109 12.66 0.39 25.28
C ALA A 109 14.13 -0.05 25.35
N THR A 110 14.40 -1.32 25.06
CA THR A 110 15.76 -1.89 25.05
C THR A 110 15.95 -2.67 23.76
N VAL A 111 17.07 -2.46 23.09
CA VAL A 111 17.48 -3.25 21.95
C VAL A 111 17.97 -4.62 22.44
N LEU A 112 17.27 -5.68 22.05
CA LEU A 112 17.61 -7.05 22.41
C LEU A 112 18.62 -7.68 21.45
N GLU A 113 18.48 -7.37 20.15
CA GLU A 113 19.28 -7.99 19.08
C GLU A 113 19.48 -7.00 17.93
N VAL A 114 20.59 -7.15 17.22
CA VAL A 114 20.90 -6.40 15.99
C VAL A 114 21.02 -7.40 14.83
N ILE A 115 20.05 -7.37 13.92
CA ILE A 115 20.02 -8.21 12.73
C ILE A 115 20.67 -7.43 11.59
N LYS A 116 21.88 -7.82 11.20
CA LYS A 116 22.61 -7.22 10.08
C LYS A 116 22.11 -7.82 8.77
N ASN A 117 21.52 -7.01 7.93
CA ASN A 117 21.11 -7.39 6.57
C ASN A 117 21.89 -6.56 5.54
N GLU A 118 21.94 -7.03 4.31
CA GLU A 118 22.48 -6.29 3.16
C GLU A 118 21.64 -5.03 2.85
N GLY A 119 21.83 -3.97 3.63
CA GLY A 119 21.09 -2.71 3.44
C GLY A 119 20.92 -1.94 4.72
N ALA A 120 19.80 -2.07 5.39
CA ALA A 120 19.53 -1.44 6.68
C ALA A 120 19.51 -2.49 7.79
N SER A 121 20.24 -2.24 8.89
CA SER A 121 20.15 -3.10 10.07
C SER A 121 18.74 -3.08 10.64
N ARG A 122 18.23 -4.24 10.99
CA ARG A 122 16.98 -4.41 11.74
C ARG A 122 17.32 -4.69 13.20
N TYR A 123 16.44 -4.35 14.10
CA TYR A 123 16.65 -4.44 15.54
C TYR A 123 15.45 -5.12 16.18
N VAL A 124 15.68 -6.09 17.05
CA VAL A 124 14.62 -6.59 17.94
C VAL A 124 14.61 -5.73 19.18
N VAL A 125 13.48 -5.08 19.45
CA VAL A 125 13.31 -4.11 20.53
C VAL A 125 12.22 -4.57 21.47
N LYS A 126 12.51 -4.59 22.78
CA LYS A 126 11.52 -4.81 23.83
C LYS A 126 11.07 -3.46 24.36
N PHE A 127 9.78 -3.18 24.25
CA PHE A 127 9.16 -1.99 24.83
C PHE A 127 8.72 -2.30 26.28
N ASN A 128 9.04 -1.40 27.19
CA ASN A 128 8.66 -1.49 28.59
C ASN A 128 7.37 -0.68 28.78
N CYS A 129 6.23 -1.34 28.61
CA CYS A 129 4.93 -0.71 28.75
C CYS A 129 4.06 -1.45 29.78
N ASN A 130 3.34 -0.69 30.60
CA ASN A 130 2.26 -1.21 31.43
C ASN A 130 0.98 -1.15 30.59
N GLY A 131 0.49 -2.30 30.08
CA GLY A 131 -0.69 -2.37 29.23
C GLY A 131 -0.38 -2.59 27.75
N SER A 132 -1.29 -2.11 26.89
CA SER A 132 -1.20 -2.33 25.44
C SER A 132 -0.22 -1.35 24.77
N LEU A 133 0.78 -1.89 24.06
CA LEU A 133 1.65 -1.06 23.23
C LEU A 133 0.86 -0.31 22.16
N SER A 134 -0.18 -0.94 21.60
CA SER A 134 -1.05 -0.31 20.59
C SER A 134 -1.66 0.99 21.09
N ASP A 135 -2.15 1.03 22.34
CA ASP A 135 -2.78 2.22 22.93
C ASP A 135 -1.77 3.35 23.19
N ILE A 136 -0.54 2.96 23.52
CA ILE A 136 0.56 3.91 23.68
C ILE A 136 0.95 4.49 22.31
N LEU A 137 1.07 3.65 21.28
CA LEU A 137 1.39 4.10 19.93
C LEU A 137 0.34 5.07 19.39
N GLU A 138 -0.94 4.87 19.64
CA GLU A 138 -1.99 5.81 19.23
C GLU A 138 -1.80 7.22 19.84
N LYS A 139 -1.19 7.29 21.02
CA LYS A 139 -0.93 8.57 21.72
C LYS A 139 0.34 9.27 21.29
N ILE A 140 1.45 8.52 21.13
CA ILE A 140 2.78 9.10 20.94
C ILE A 140 3.40 8.81 19.56
N GLY A 141 2.85 7.84 18.82
CA GLY A 141 3.37 7.43 17.52
C GLY A 141 2.88 8.32 16.39
N ASP A 142 3.64 8.33 15.31
CA ASP A 142 3.27 8.96 14.04
C ASP A 142 3.01 7.90 12.98
N ALA A 143 2.10 8.20 12.03
CA ALA A 143 1.92 7.37 10.84
C ALA A 143 3.22 7.41 10.01
N PRO A 144 3.76 6.25 9.62
CA PRO A 144 4.97 6.19 8.82
C PRO A 144 4.66 6.59 7.38
N LEU A 145 4.92 7.85 7.05
CA LEU A 145 4.80 8.33 5.68
C LEU A 145 5.94 7.82 4.81
N PRO A 146 5.70 7.55 3.52
CA PRO A 146 6.73 7.21 2.57
C PRO A 146 7.86 8.26 2.52
N PRO A 147 9.12 7.87 2.25
CA PRO A 147 10.27 8.77 2.34
C PRO A 147 10.28 9.92 1.32
N TYR A 148 9.48 9.83 0.26
CA TYR A 148 9.31 10.89 -0.73
C TYR A 148 8.32 11.98 -0.30
N ILE A 149 7.49 11.74 0.73
CA ILE A 149 6.63 12.75 1.36
C ILE A 149 7.45 13.43 2.45
N LYS A 150 7.77 14.69 2.21
CA LYS A 150 8.59 15.51 3.12
C LYS A 150 7.74 16.48 3.94
N GLN A 151 6.55 16.79 3.45
CA GLN A 151 5.62 17.66 4.15
C GLN A 151 4.93 16.90 5.29
N LYS A 152 4.82 17.54 6.44
CA LYS A 152 4.05 16.99 7.58
C LYS A 152 2.57 17.09 7.25
N LEU A 153 1.84 16.01 7.45
CA LEU A 153 0.38 16.03 7.35
C LEU A 153 -0.21 16.76 8.55
N GLU A 154 -1.02 17.77 8.31
CA GLU A 154 -1.79 18.47 9.35
C GLU A 154 -2.84 17.54 9.93
N ASP A 155 -3.57 16.81 9.07
CA ASP A 155 -4.55 15.80 9.45
C ASP A 155 -4.04 14.39 9.13
N ARG A 156 -3.71 13.63 10.18
CA ARG A 156 -3.25 12.22 10.08
C ARG A 156 -4.29 11.30 9.44
N SER A 157 -5.59 11.63 9.55
CA SER A 157 -6.67 10.84 8.95
C SER A 157 -6.61 10.83 7.43
N ARG A 158 -5.91 11.80 6.82
CA ARG A 158 -5.72 11.88 5.36
C ARG A 158 -4.85 10.75 4.81
N TYR A 159 -4.04 10.07 5.66
CA TYR A 159 -3.29 8.86 5.28
C TYR A 159 -3.99 7.57 5.74
N GLN A 160 -5.33 7.61 5.83
CA GLN A 160 -6.21 6.47 6.06
C GLN A 160 -7.35 6.48 5.04
N THR A 161 -7.80 5.30 4.61
CA THR A 161 -9.04 5.19 3.82
C THR A 161 -10.25 5.45 4.72
N VAL A 162 -11.35 5.91 4.15
CA VAL A 162 -12.59 6.18 4.91
C VAL A 162 -13.24 4.90 5.47
N TYR A 163 -12.81 3.75 4.97
CA TYR A 163 -13.29 2.42 5.36
C TYR A 163 -12.22 1.57 6.08
N SER A 164 -11.08 2.16 6.47
CA SER A 164 -10.00 1.45 7.15
C SER A 164 -10.46 0.88 8.50
N LYS A 165 -10.23 -0.42 8.72
CA LYS A 165 -10.71 -1.16 9.90
C LYS A 165 -9.62 -1.99 10.55
N GLU A 166 -8.99 -2.91 9.82
CA GLU A 166 -8.08 -3.90 10.35
C GLU A 166 -6.69 -3.30 10.57
N LYS A 167 -6.28 -3.11 11.83
CA LYS A 167 -5.00 -2.50 12.23
C LYS A 167 -3.83 -3.45 11.95
N GLY A 168 -2.70 -2.93 11.43
CA GLY A 168 -1.48 -3.72 11.24
C GLY A 168 -0.59 -3.24 10.11
N SER A 169 -1.07 -2.33 9.27
CA SER A 169 -0.32 -1.83 8.12
C SER A 169 0.66 -0.73 8.48
N ILE A 170 1.81 -0.72 7.80
CA ILE A 170 2.80 0.37 7.89
C ILE A 170 2.46 1.48 6.88
N ALA A 171 1.77 1.14 5.79
CA ALA A 171 1.35 2.12 4.80
C ALA A 171 -0.13 1.98 4.43
N ALA A 172 -0.75 3.08 4.01
CA ALA A 172 -2.12 3.06 3.54
C ALA A 172 -2.23 2.37 2.16
N PRO A 173 -3.34 1.67 1.87
CA PRO A 173 -3.68 1.25 0.52
C PRO A 173 -4.11 2.49 -0.29
N THR A 174 -3.12 3.16 -0.91
CA THR A 174 -3.25 4.55 -1.38
C THR A 174 -4.28 4.76 -2.47
N ALA A 175 -4.57 3.76 -3.32
CA ALA A 175 -5.67 3.83 -4.27
C ALA A 175 -7.05 3.98 -3.58
N GLY A 176 -7.15 3.52 -2.34
CA GLY A 176 -8.35 3.69 -1.51
C GLY A 176 -8.53 5.10 -0.94
N LEU A 177 -7.47 5.92 -0.92
CA LEU A 177 -7.52 7.28 -0.38
C LEU A 177 -8.41 8.23 -1.21
N HIS A 178 -8.66 7.90 -2.46
CA HIS A 178 -9.51 8.68 -3.35
C HIS A 178 -11.00 8.56 -3.04
N PHE A 179 -11.42 7.46 -2.37
CA PHE A 179 -12.83 7.25 -2.06
C PHE A 179 -13.30 8.13 -0.90
N THR A 180 -14.52 8.64 -1.04
CA THR A 180 -15.32 9.26 0.03
C THR A 180 -16.45 8.32 0.41
N ASN A 181 -17.04 8.48 1.61
CA ASN A 181 -18.22 7.71 2.01
C ASN A 181 -19.40 7.96 1.03
N GLU A 182 -19.52 9.20 0.55
CA GLU A 182 -20.55 9.56 -0.41
C GLU A 182 -20.34 8.83 -1.76
N LEU A 183 -19.11 8.79 -2.25
CA LEU A 183 -18.81 8.09 -3.50
C LEU A 183 -19.09 6.58 -3.38
N LEU A 184 -18.72 5.94 -2.27
CA LEU A 184 -19.04 4.55 -2.00
C LEU A 184 -20.55 4.29 -1.90
N ARG A 185 -21.31 5.21 -1.29
CA ARG A 185 -22.76 5.13 -1.24
C ARG A 185 -23.35 5.16 -2.66
N ARG A 186 -22.93 6.11 -3.50
CA ARG A 186 -23.38 6.22 -4.90
C ARG A 186 -23.05 4.97 -5.73
N ILE A 187 -21.89 4.36 -5.51
CA ILE A 187 -21.51 3.10 -6.17
C ILE A 187 -22.48 1.98 -5.74
N LYS A 188 -22.76 1.84 -4.43
CA LYS A 188 -23.71 0.84 -3.93
C LYS A 188 -25.13 1.04 -4.47
N GLU A 189 -25.60 2.28 -4.60
CA GLU A 189 -26.92 2.62 -5.14
C GLU A 189 -27.09 2.24 -6.60
N LYS A 190 -26.00 2.02 -7.34
CA LYS A 190 -26.02 1.45 -8.70
C LYS A 190 -26.16 -0.09 -8.73
N GLY A 191 -26.31 -0.74 -7.58
CA GLY A 191 -26.36 -2.21 -7.51
C GLY A 191 -24.98 -2.88 -7.51
N VAL A 192 -23.91 -2.13 -7.19
CA VAL A 192 -22.55 -2.66 -7.08
C VAL A 192 -22.31 -3.24 -5.69
N SER A 193 -21.85 -4.48 -5.63
CA SER A 193 -21.42 -5.11 -4.39
C SER A 193 -20.05 -4.56 -3.94
N ILE A 194 -19.86 -4.39 -2.63
CA ILE A 194 -18.55 -4.01 -2.08
C ILE A 194 -18.06 -5.13 -1.17
N ALA A 195 -16.90 -5.69 -1.51
CA ALA A 195 -16.20 -6.68 -0.69
C ALA A 195 -14.93 -6.08 -0.09
N TYR A 196 -14.53 -6.57 1.09
CA TYR A 196 -13.32 -6.13 1.77
C TYR A 196 -12.32 -7.27 1.88
N VAL A 197 -11.07 -6.94 1.63
CA VAL A 197 -9.91 -7.79 1.89
C VAL A 197 -8.93 -7.04 2.76
N THR A 198 -8.14 -7.73 3.55
CA THR A 198 -7.05 -7.14 4.31
C THR A 198 -5.72 -7.56 3.70
N LEU A 199 -4.87 -6.60 3.36
CA LEU A 199 -3.45 -6.83 3.14
C LEU A 199 -2.69 -5.74 3.89
N HIS A 200 -1.90 -6.15 4.89
CA HIS A 200 -1.04 -5.23 5.63
C HIS A 200 0.23 -4.93 4.83
N VAL A 201 0.32 -3.71 4.35
CA VAL A 201 1.48 -3.25 3.57
C VAL A 201 2.69 -3.17 4.47
N GLY A 202 3.73 -3.93 4.13
CA GLY A 202 5.02 -3.92 4.81
C GLY A 202 5.98 -2.84 4.30
N ILE A 203 7.15 -2.77 4.93
CA ILE A 203 8.22 -1.82 4.55
C ILE A 203 8.82 -2.12 3.17
N GLY A 204 8.70 -3.37 2.70
CA GLY A 204 9.20 -3.80 1.38
C GLY A 204 8.64 -2.97 0.22
N THR A 205 7.43 -2.44 0.36
CA THR A 205 6.80 -1.59 -0.65
C THR A 205 7.56 -0.27 -0.88
N PHE A 206 8.32 0.21 0.13
CA PHE A 206 9.14 1.42 0.02
C PHE A 206 10.62 1.15 -0.21
N THR A 207 11.01 -0.11 -0.24
CA THR A 207 12.40 -0.50 -0.46
C THR A 207 12.67 -0.60 -1.96
N PRO A 208 13.67 0.13 -2.50
CA PRO A 208 14.05 -0.02 -3.89
C PRO A 208 14.43 -1.47 -4.22
N VAL A 209 14.05 -1.94 -5.39
CA VAL A 209 14.48 -3.24 -5.90
C VAL A 209 15.98 -3.20 -6.15
N LYS A 210 16.74 -4.13 -5.52
CA LYS A 210 18.21 -4.18 -5.63
C LYS A 210 18.71 -5.18 -6.67
N ALA A 211 17.86 -6.14 -7.06
CA ALA A 211 18.19 -7.14 -8.07
C ALA A 211 18.42 -6.48 -9.43
N GLU A 212 19.24 -7.07 -10.27
CA GLU A 212 19.41 -6.65 -11.66
C GLU A 212 18.29 -7.22 -12.55
N ASN A 213 17.93 -8.49 -12.33
CA ASN A 213 16.82 -9.15 -13.01
C ASN A 213 15.59 -9.17 -12.13
N VAL A 214 14.44 -9.06 -12.75
CA VAL A 214 13.13 -9.09 -12.05
C VAL A 214 12.94 -10.40 -11.29
N GLU A 215 13.31 -11.51 -11.90
CA GLU A 215 13.14 -12.88 -11.38
C GLU A 215 13.97 -13.15 -10.11
N ASP A 216 15.04 -12.40 -9.90
CA ASP A 216 15.94 -12.54 -8.75
C ASP A 216 15.41 -11.80 -7.51
N HIS A 217 14.42 -10.91 -7.70
CA HIS A 217 13.84 -10.16 -6.58
C HIS A 217 13.00 -11.06 -5.67
N ARG A 218 13.17 -10.91 -4.35
CA ARG A 218 12.41 -11.63 -3.33
C ARG A 218 11.50 -10.67 -2.58
N MET A 219 10.18 -10.92 -2.68
CA MET A 219 9.19 -10.15 -1.92
C MET A 219 9.26 -10.48 -0.43
N GLU A 220 9.20 -9.45 0.39
CA GLU A 220 8.92 -9.63 1.82
C GLU A 220 7.49 -10.17 2.01
N PRO A 221 7.26 -10.99 3.05
CA PRO A 221 5.93 -11.51 3.33
C PRO A 221 5.01 -10.37 3.80
N GLU A 222 3.81 -10.30 3.24
CA GLU A 222 2.75 -9.41 3.69
C GLU A 222 1.57 -10.24 4.19
N TYR A 223 1.02 -9.85 5.35
CA TYR A 223 -0.16 -10.53 5.90
C TYR A 223 -1.38 -10.22 5.04
N ILE A 224 -2.15 -11.27 4.73
CA ILE A 224 -3.42 -11.19 4.01
C ILE A 224 -4.52 -11.87 4.79
N SER A 225 -5.75 -11.33 4.69
CA SER A 225 -6.95 -11.97 5.19
C SER A 225 -8.12 -11.69 4.24
N ILE A 226 -8.84 -12.74 3.87
CA ILE A 226 -10.13 -12.69 3.15
C ILE A 226 -11.11 -13.55 3.92
N SER A 227 -12.22 -12.95 4.37
CA SER A 227 -13.28 -13.68 5.06
C SER A 227 -14.09 -14.56 4.12
N THR A 228 -14.80 -15.55 4.67
CA THR A 228 -15.75 -16.38 3.90
C THR A 228 -16.84 -15.53 3.25
N GLU A 229 -17.33 -14.51 3.96
CA GLU A 229 -18.33 -13.58 3.45
C GLU A 229 -17.80 -12.80 2.23
N SER A 230 -16.60 -12.19 2.35
CA SER A 230 -15.98 -11.47 1.24
C SER A 230 -15.71 -12.38 0.04
N ALA A 231 -15.22 -13.59 0.27
CA ALA A 231 -15.00 -14.58 -0.78
C ALA A 231 -16.32 -14.95 -1.48
N GLY A 232 -17.41 -15.10 -0.73
CA GLY A 232 -18.75 -15.34 -1.27
C GLY A 232 -19.20 -14.21 -2.18
N ILE A 233 -19.18 -12.96 -1.70
CA ILE A 233 -19.56 -11.76 -2.49
C ILE A 233 -18.75 -11.69 -3.79
N ILE A 234 -17.44 -11.91 -3.72
CA ILE A 234 -16.56 -11.84 -4.89
C ILE A 234 -16.89 -12.95 -5.90
N ASN A 235 -17.12 -14.16 -5.43
CA ASN A 235 -17.44 -15.30 -6.32
C ASN A 235 -18.85 -15.24 -6.93
N GLU A 236 -19.74 -14.44 -6.37
CA GLU A 236 -21.10 -14.19 -6.87
C GLU A 236 -21.18 -13.01 -7.85
N THR A 237 -20.05 -12.38 -8.17
CA THR A 237 -19.97 -11.28 -9.15
C THR A 237 -20.53 -11.74 -10.49
N THR A 238 -21.54 -11.03 -11.01
CA THR A 238 -22.16 -11.28 -12.32
C THR A 238 -21.70 -10.30 -13.40
N GLY A 239 -21.22 -9.13 -12.99
CA GLY A 239 -20.64 -8.10 -13.83
C GLY A 239 -19.10 -8.12 -13.75
N LYS A 240 -18.46 -6.95 -13.70
CA LYS A 240 -17.01 -6.77 -13.59
C LYS A 240 -16.53 -6.94 -12.16
N LEU A 241 -15.41 -7.61 -11.99
CA LEU A 241 -14.63 -7.61 -10.73
C LEU A 241 -13.58 -6.51 -10.76
N VAL A 242 -13.74 -5.48 -9.94
CA VAL A 242 -12.88 -4.29 -9.91
C VAL A 242 -12.07 -4.27 -8.62
N ALA A 243 -10.74 -4.31 -8.72
CA ALA A 243 -9.85 -4.26 -7.57
C ALA A 243 -9.31 -2.83 -7.33
N ALA A 244 -9.53 -2.28 -6.15
CA ALA A 244 -8.96 -0.99 -5.77
C ALA A 244 -7.62 -1.17 -5.05
N GLY A 245 -6.54 -0.94 -5.79
CA GLY A 245 -5.14 -1.02 -5.35
C GLY A 245 -4.43 -2.31 -5.72
N THR A 246 -3.13 -2.18 -5.94
CA THR A 246 -2.23 -3.32 -6.20
C THR A 246 -2.20 -4.32 -5.04
N THR A 247 -2.43 -3.85 -3.81
CA THR A 247 -2.56 -4.69 -2.61
C THR A 247 -3.80 -5.59 -2.67
N THR A 248 -4.91 -5.06 -3.15
CA THR A 248 -6.15 -5.83 -3.37
C THR A 248 -5.93 -6.91 -4.43
N VAL A 249 -5.28 -6.56 -5.55
CA VAL A 249 -4.90 -7.52 -6.59
C VAL A 249 -4.05 -8.66 -6.00
N LYS A 250 -3.02 -8.32 -5.22
CA LYS A 250 -2.17 -9.33 -4.56
C LYS A 250 -2.95 -10.25 -3.62
N ALA A 251 -3.87 -9.68 -2.82
CA ALA A 251 -4.70 -10.46 -1.91
C ALA A 251 -5.59 -11.45 -2.67
N LEU A 252 -6.26 -10.99 -3.73
CA LEU A 252 -7.12 -11.82 -4.57
C LEU A 252 -6.34 -12.94 -5.27
N GLU A 253 -5.23 -12.60 -5.95
CA GLU A 253 -4.38 -13.59 -6.62
C GLU A 253 -3.76 -14.60 -5.65
N SER A 254 -3.39 -14.17 -4.43
CA SER A 254 -2.87 -15.06 -3.39
C SER A 254 -3.91 -16.01 -2.81
N SER A 255 -5.19 -15.71 -2.99
CA SER A 255 -6.32 -16.47 -2.40
C SER A 255 -7.15 -17.18 -3.47
N CYS A 256 -6.77 -17.04 -4.74
CA CYS A 256 -7.46 -17.69 -5.84
C CYS A 256 -7.02 -19.15 -5.99
N VAL A 257 -7.98 -20.06 -6.00
CA VAL A 257 -7.79 -21.50 -6.25
C VAL A 257 -8.78 -21.93 -7.32
N ASN A 258 -8.28 -22.43 -8.44
CA ASN A 258 -9.11 -22.88 -9.58
C ASN A 258 -10.14 -21.84 -10.04
N GLY A 259 -9.74 -20.58 -10.14
CA GLY A 259 -10.59 -19.46 -10.59
C GLY A 259 -11.60 -18.95 -9.55
N LYS A 260 -11.57 -19.45 -8.32
CA LYS A 260 -12.44 -19.01 -7.22
C LYS A 260 -11.63 -18.41 -6.08
N ILE A 261 -12.11 -17.33 -5.53
CA ILE A 261 -11.53 -16.73 -4.32
C ILE A 261 -11.94 -17.57 -3.11
N THR A 262 -10.95 -17.96 -2.31
CA THR A 262 -11.16 -18.73 -1.08
C THR A 262 -10.88 -17.87 0.15
N ALA A 263 -11.61 -18.10 1.23
CA ALA A 263 -11.28 -17.53 2.53
C ALA A 263 -9.85 -17.94 2.91
N LYS A 264 -9.05 -16.98 3.33
CA LYS A 264 -7.64 -17.20 3.62
C LYS A 264 -7.15 -16.21 4.65
N GLU A 265 -6.29 -16.70 5.54
CA GLU A 265 -5.54 -15.90 6.50
C GLU A 265 -4.09 -16.38 6.52
N GLY A 266 -3.13 -15.45 6.51
CA GLY A 266 -1.72 -15.79 6.56
C GLY A 266 -0.83 -14.83 5.78
N PHE A 267 0.34 -15.29 5.39
CA PHE A 267 1.34 -14.46 4.71
C PHE A 267 1.46 -14.85 3.23
N SER A 268 1.60 -13.82 2.37
CA SER A 268 1.88 -13.96 0.94
C SER A 268 3.21 -13.32 0.59
N ARG A 269 3.98 -14.00 -0.25
CA ARG A 269 5.20 -13.48 -0.91
C ARG A 269 5.00 -13.33 -2.41
N LEU A 270 3.75 -13.26 -2.85
CA LEU A 270 3.42 -13.20 -4.26
C LEU A 270 4.07 -11.97 -4.91
N PHE A 271 4.85 -12.21 -5.96
CA PHE A 271 5.46 -11.21 -6.80
C PHE A 271 4.85 -11.29 -8.20
N ILE A 272 4.13 -10.25 -8.59
CA ILE A 272 3.48 -10.14 -9.89
C ILE A 272 4.30 -9.21 -10.77
N TYR A 273 4.70 -9.70 -11.94
CA TYR A 273 5.42 -8.95 -12.97
C TYR A 273 4.99 -9.47 -14.36
N PRO A 274 5.33 -8.81 -15.47
CA PRO A 274 4.91 -9.25 -16.81
C PRO A 274 5.17 -10.73 -17.05
N LEU A 275 4.26 -11.39 -17.76
CA LEU A 275 4.10 -12.84 -17.96
C LEU A 275 3.35 -13.56 -16.83
N TYR A 276 2.97 -12.86 -15.74
CA TYR A 276 2.07 -13.44 -14.73
C TYR A 276 0.68 -13.70 -15.32
N SER A 277 0.15 -14.89 -15.09
CA SER A 277 -1.22 -15.26 -15.50
C SER A 277 -2.18 -15.02 -14.35
N PHE A 278 -3.01 -13.99 -14.47
CA PHE A 278 -4.04 -13.68 -13.48
C PHE A 278 -5.13 -14.75 -13.49
N SER A 279 -5.49 -15.25 -12.32
CA SER A 279 -6.46 -16.34 -12.11
C SER A 279 -7.72 -15.91 -11.37
N SER A 280 -7.70 -14.73 -10.72
CA SER A 280 -8.80 -14.24 -9.88
C SER A 280 -9.99 -13.65 -10.64
N GLY A 281 -9.91 -13.53 -11.96
CA GLY A 281 -11.00 -12.97 -12.78
C GLY A 281 -11.15 -11.45 -12.67
N ILE A 282 -10.12 -10.71 -12.21
CA ILE A 282 -10.16 -9.25 -12.14
C ILE A 282 -10.25 -8.65 -13.56
N ASP A 283 -11.30 -7.85 -13.81
CA ASP A 283 -11.54 -7.16 -15.08
C ASP A 283 -10.94 -5.77 -15.13
N ALA A 284 -10.92 -5.07 -13.98
CA ALA A 284 -10.37 -3.73 -13.89
C ALA A 284 -9.64 -3.49 -12.56
N MET A 285 -8.66 -2.59 -12.60
CA MET A 285 -7.88 -2.18 -11.44
C MET A 285 -7.87 -0.66 -11.30
N ILE A 286 -8.14 -0.18 -10.09
CA ILE A 286 -7.93 1.22 -9.69
C ILE A 286 -6.58 1.29 -9.00
N THR A 287 -5.71 2.21 -9.40
CA THR A 287 -4.37 2.34 -8.80
C THR A 287 -3.85 3.78 -8.91
N ASN A 288 -2.81 4.12 -8.12
CA ASN A 288 -2.05 5.35 -8.31
C ASN A 288 -0.98 5.16 -9.40
N PHE A 289 -0.32 6.25 -9.80
CA PHE A 289 0.90 6.21 -10.58
C PHE A 289 2.09 5.82 -9.70
N HIS A 290 2.92 4.86 -10.13
CA HIS A 290 3.97 4.24 -9.35
C HIS A 290 5.37 4.70 -9.71
N LEU A 291 6.32 4.53 -8.79
CA LEU A 291 7.75 4.81 -8.96
C LEU A 291 8.38 4.03 -10.12
N PRO A 292 9.35 4.64 -10.84
CA PRO A 292 10.23 3.89 -11.73
C PRO A 292 10.86 2.70 -11.00
N GLN A 293 11.05 1.60 -11.70
CA GLN A 293 11.72 0.39 -11.23
C GLN A 293 11.11 -0.25 -9.96
N SER A 294 9.86 0.08 -9.63
CA SER A 294 9.16 -0.47 -8.46
C SER A 294 8.42 -1.77 -8.77
N THR A 295 8.28 -2.63 -7.76
CA THR A 295 7.46 -3.86 -7.85
C THR A 295 6.01 -3.57 -8.19
N LEU A 296 5.48 -2.41 -7.77
CA LEU A 296 4.12 -1.97 -8.07
C LEU A 296 3.96 -1.62 -9.56
N LEU A 297 4.95 -0.94 -10.15
CA LEU A 297 4.94 -0.66 -11.60
C LEU A 297 4.99 -1.96 -12.41
N MET A 298 5.75 -2.97 -11.93
CA MET A 298 5.82 -4.28 -12.57
C MET A 298 4.47 -5.01 -12.52
N LEU A 299 3.76 -4.97 -11.38
CA LEU A 299 2.42 -5.55 -11.24
C LEU A 299 1.44 -4.87 -12.21
N VAL A 300 1.42 -3.54 -12.23
CA VAL A 300 0.51 -2.80 -13.13
C VAL A 300 0.89 -3.05 -14.60
N SER A 301 2.19 -3.20 -14.92
CA SER A 301 2.65 -3.59 -16.26
C SER A 301 2.20 -4.99 -16.65
N ALA A 302 2.14 -5.93 -15.69
CA ALA A 302 1.60 -7.26 -15.93
C ALA A 302 0.11 -7.23 -16.25
N PHE A 303 -0.64 -6.34 -15.57
CA PHE A 303 -2.08 -6.22 -15.74
C PHE A 303 -2.48 -5.49 -17.03
N ALA A 304 -1.85 -4.34 -17.29
CA ALA A 304 -2.20 -3.44 -18.39
C ALA A 304 -1.50 -3.75 -19.73
N GLY A 305 -0.42 -4.53 -19.68
CA GLY A 305 0.57 -4.58 -20.74
C GLY A 305 1.58 -3.42 -20.62
N ARG A 306 2.88 -3.75 -20.70
CA ARG A 306 3.96 -2.78 -20.43
C ARG A 306 3.92 -1.56 -21.37
N GLU A 307 3.85 -1.78 -22.68
CA GLU A 307 3.87 -0.70 -23.67
C GLU A 307 2.69 0.26 -23.51
N ARG A 308 1.49 -0.31 -23.32
CA ARG A 308 0.26 0.45 -23.10
C ARG A 308 0.34 1.30 -21.81
N LEU A 309 0.91 0.71 -20.74
CA LEU A 309 1.09 1.44 -19.49
C LEU A 309 2.10 2.57 -19.63
N PHE A 310 3.24 2.35 -20.28
CA PHE A 310 4.27 3.40 -20.44
C PHE A 310 3.79 4.54 -21.36
N ALA A 311 2.98 4.25 -22.38
CA ALA A 311 2.31 5.29 -23.17
C ALA A 311 1.39 6.14 -22.28
N ALA A 312 0.58 5.51 -21.41
CA ALA A 312 -0.27 6.21 -20.46
C ALA A 312 0.53 7.04 -19.43
N TYR A 313 1.69 6.56 -18.98
CA TYR A 313 2.58 7.31 -18.08
C TYR A 313 3.20 8.52 -18.76
N SER A 314 3.61 8.39 -20.03
CA SER A 314 4.10 9.53 -20.84
C SER A 314 3.00 10.59 -21.01
N GLU A 315 1.79 10.17 -21.31
CA GLU A 315 0.61 11.02 -21.40
C GLU A 315 0.30 11.72 -20.06
N ALA A 316 0.39 10.98 -18.95
CA ALA A 316 0.17 11.53 -17.60
C ALA A 316 1.20 12.61 -17.25
N ILE A 317 2.48 12.39 -17.56
CA ILE A 317 3.57 13.36 -17.34
C ILE A 317 3.33 14.61 -18.19
N SER A 318 3.02 14.47 -19.46
CA SER A 318 2.76 15.59 -20.39
C SER A 318 1.56 16.43 -19.95
N ASN A 319 0.58 15.79 -19.30
CA ASN A 319 -0.62 16.46 -18.77
C ASN A 319 -0.49 16.85 -17.29
N SER A 320 0.73 16.80 -16.71
CA SER A 320 1.01 17.19 -15.33
C SER A 320 0.13 16.47 -14.30
N TYR A 321 -0.07 15.17 -14.46
CA TYR A 321 -0.67 14.33 -13.41
C TYR A 321 0.24 14.27 -12.20
N ARG A 322 -0.36 14.12 -11.04
CA ARG A 322 0.34 13.97 -9.77
C ARG A 322 0.62 12.49 -9.52
N PHE A 323 1.80 12.19 -9.03
CA PHE A 323 2.30 10.82 -8.86
C PHE A 323 2.36 10.40 -7.39
N TYR A 324 2.33 9.10 -7.12
CA TYR A 324 2.49 8.37 -5.87
C TYR A 324 1.29 8.49 -4.92
N SER A 325 1.55 8.32 -3.59
CA SER A 325 0.51 8.09 -2.57
C SER A 325 -0.60 9.13 -2.51
N PHE A 326 -0.26 10.41 -2.73
CA PHE A 326 -1.23 11.53 -2.75
C PHE A 326 -1.47 12.07 -4.15
N GLY A 327 -0.98 11.35 -5.14
CA GLY A 327 -1.16 11.70 -6.54
C GLY A 327 -2.55 11.42 -7.06
N ASP A 328 -2.64 11.34 -8.37
CA ASP A 328 -3.87 11.05 -9.11
C ASP A 328 -4.05 9.54 -9.30
N ALA A 329 -5.18 9.12 -9.82
CA ALA A 329 -5.55 7.72 -9.98
C ALA A 329 -5.58 7.30 -11.45
N MET A 330 -5.47 5.99 -11.66
CA MET A 330 -5.78 5.30 -12.90
C MET A 330 -6.91 4.30 -12.66
N LEU A 331 -7.82 4.14 -13.63
CA LEU A 331 -8.72 3.01 -13.79
C LEU A 331 -8.29 2.26 -15.05
N ILE A 332 -7.84 1.04 -14.90
CA ILE A 332 -7.26 0.23 -15.97
C ILE A 332 -8.16 -0.96 -16.23
N PHE A 333 -8.69 -1.06 -17.44
CA PHE A 333 -9.39 -2.26 -17.90
C PHE A 333 -8.39 -3.20 -18.59
N ARG A 334 -8.58 -4.47 -18.34
CA ARG A 334 -7.74 -5.54 -18.89
C ARG A 334 -8.03 -5.80 -20.38
#